data_62a940bc15e5947fcd04fa0440032ef8
#
_entry.id   62a940bc15e5947fcd04fa0440032ef8
#
_cell.length_a   1.000
_cell.length_b   1.000
_cell.length_c   1.000
_cell.angle_alpha   90.00
_cell.angle_beta   90.00
_cell.angle_gamma   90.00
#
_symmetry.space_group_name_H-M   'P 1'
#
loop_
_entity.id
_entity.type
_entity.pdbx_description
1 polymer ?
#
loop_
_entity_poly.entity_id
_entity_poly.type
_entity_poly.pdbx_seq_one_letter_code
_entity_poly.pdbx_strand_id
1 'polypeptide(L)'
;MQQKLHQNYPDRRMSRRNFFQFGGAIIAGSSLSMRPMIDWIDGQDEPPKKIVQYRTLGRTGFKVSDIAMGGTRSTDANVVRYAYERGINYFDTGETYTRGASERAIGDAQPFMDRKKIFITTKLHLNPNETVEAIIGRLHQCLERLKTDYVDALFMXGVNQVSELDHAGYHAAIQQLKAEGRVRFAGLSCHGPRRDEGDSMEQVCLAAAEDGRFDIMLFIYNFMNREPGEKIXAACDKKKIGTTGMKTSPGILKVDPFDPENLTEQQEENLNRMMARGMTREQAIQRMQEQFKSQQESYEKTRPFIEKYGITSQEQLRLLSIQWVLQNPRMHTVCVSFADMELIDKVVPLSGTKLSEAGQRFLEDFELAYNXQYCRHGCHLCVDAXPHHVPVSTIMRYAYYYACQGREKEAMVKYARLMGGEVSPCLGCEAPCVQACPYGVAVSANLMQAHALLRFA
;
A
#
# COMPACT_ATOMS: atom_id res chain seq x y z
N MET A 1 34.23 45.62 -5.22
CA MET A 1 34.98 44.42 -4.92
C MET A 1 34.02 43.40 -4.28
N GLN A 2 33.35 42.62 -5.14
CA GLN A 2 32.47 41.52 -4.70
C GLN A 2 33.06 40.22 -5.19
N GLN A 3 33.52 39.39 -4.24
CA GLN A 3 33.97 38.04 -4.56
C GLN A 3 32.78 37.11 -4.51
N LYS A 4 32.51 36.49 -5.63
CA LYS A 4 31.53 35.37 -5.77
C LYS A 4 32.14 34.11 -5.23
N LEU A 5 31.50 33.55 -4.21
CA LEU A 5 31.79 32.19 -3.74
C LEU A 5 30.89 31.24 -4.52
N HIS A 6 31.45 30.55 -5.50
CA HIS A 6 30.82 29.39 -6.13
C HIS A 6 31.14 28.16 -5.29
N GLN A 7 30.14 27.62 -4.61
CA GLN A 7 30.26 26.32 -4.02
C GLN A 7 29.87 25.26 -5.09
N ASN A 8 30.86 24.52 -5.51
CA ASN A 8 30.65 23.36 -6.37
C ASN A 8 30.09 22.20 -5.57
N TYR A 9 28.86 21.84 -5.83
CA TYR A 9 28.30 20.55 -5.41
C TYR A 9 28.69 19.50 -6.46
N PRO A 10 29.37 18.43 -6.07
CA PRO A 10 29.65 17.36 -7.03
C PRO A 10 28.37 16.60 -7.35
N ASP A 11 28.07 16.52 -8.64
CA ASP A 11 26.97 15.71 -9.20
C ASP A 11 27.35 14.22 -8.99
N ARG A 12 26.79 13.62 -7.96
CA ARG A 12 27.00 12.20 -7.68
C ARG A 12 26.00 11.35 -8.46
N ARG A 13 26.14 11.33 -9.76
CA ARG A 13 25.56 10.26 -10.56
C ARG A 13 26.48 9.06 -10.44
N MET A 14 26.13 8.12 -9.55
CA MET A 14 26.87 6.86 -9.50
C MET A 14 26.62 6.09 -10.80
N SER A 15 27.66 5.89 -11.57
CA SER A 15 27.58 5.06 -12.77
C SER A 15 27.40 3.58 -12.36
N ARG A 16 26.79 2.79 -13.24
CA ARG A 16 26.59 1.35 -13.04
C ARG A 16 27.89 0.60 -12.69
N ARG A 17 29.03 1.15 -13.04
CA ARG A 17 30.34 0.55 -12.77
C ARG A 17 30.75 0.66 -11.28
N ASN A 18 30.32 1.70 -10.59
CA ASN A 18 30.72 1.93 -9.19
C ASN A 18 29.88 1.12 -8.19
N PHE A 19 28.71 0.63 -8.62
CA PHE A 19 27.87 -0.20 -7.78
C PHE A 19 28.51 -1.57 -7.49
N PHE A 20 29.36 -2.06 -8.42
CA PHE A 20 30.01 -3.36 -8.24
C PHE A 20 31.33 -3.31 -7.47
N GLN A 21 31.87 -2.12 -7.18
CA GLN A 21 33.19 -2.00 -6.53
C GLN A 21 33.16 -1.87 -5.00
N PHE A 22 31.99 -1.60 -4.39
CA PHE A 22 31.88 -1.41 -2.93
C PHE A 22 31.22 -2.60 -2.19
N GLY A 23 31.09 -3.75 -2.84
CA GLY A 23 30.52 -4.95 -2.24
C GLY A 23 31.50 -6.07 -1.92
N GLY A 24 32.78 -5.74 -1.79
CA GLY A 24 33.79 -6.77 -1.64
C GLY A 24 34.32 -6.94 -0.23
N ALA A 25 33.51 -7.50 0.67
CA ALA A 25 34.08 -8.18 1.83
C ALA A 25 33.83 -9.67 1.58
N ILE A 26 34.86 -10.35 1.13
CA ILE A 26 34.82 -11.78 0.86
C ILE A 26 34.72 -12.52 2.18
N ILE A 27 33.57 -13.09 2.48
CA ILE A 27 33.50 -14.22 3.40
C ILE A 27 33.54 -15.47 2.54
N ALA A 28 34.67 -16.15 2.54
CA ALA A 28 34.81 -17.41 1.85
C ALA A 28 33.95 -18.47 2.57
N GLY A 29 32.94 -18.94 1.89
CA GLY A 29 32.09 -20.02 2.39
C GLY A 29 30.80 -20.13 1.62
N SER A 30 30.78 -21.03 0.66
CA SER A 30 29.64 -21.48 -0.14
C SER A 30 29.04 -20.41 -1.08
N SER A 31 29.46 -20.47 -2.32
CA SER A 31 28.85 -19.77 -3.45
C SER A 31 27.47 -20.37 -3.74
N LEU A 32 26.46 -19.94 -3.00
CA LEU A 32 25.09 -19.99 -3.51
C LEU A 32 25.00 -18.80 -4.46
N SER A 33 25.23 -19.08 -5.75
CA SER A 33 24.98 -18.10 -6.78
C SER A 33 23.52 -17.66 -6.63
N MET A 34 23.31 -16.37 -6.37
CA MET A 34 21.98 -15.80 -6.45
C MET A 34 21.55 -15.91 -7.92
N ARG A 35 20.78 -16.93 -8.22
CA ARG A 35 20.15 -17.06 -9.54
C ARG A 35 19.26 -15.85 -9.77
N PRO A 36 19.22 -15.32 -10.98
CA PRO A 36 18.30 -14.23 -11.28
C PRO A 36 16.87 -14.63 -10.91
N MET A 37 16.09 -13.66 -10.43
CA MET A 37 14.70 -13.89 -9.96
C MET A 37 13.82 -14.54 -11.02
N ILE A 38 14.19 -14.44 -12.31
CA ILE A 38 13.53 -15.09 -13.44
C ILE A 38 13.47 -16.62 -13.26
N ASP A 39 14.50 -17.21 -12.64
CA ASP A 39 14.53 -18.66 -12.38
C ASP A 39 13.50 -19.10 -11.32
N TRP A 40 12.88 -18.14 -10.63
CA TRP A 40 11.85 -18.40 -9.61
C TRP A 40 10.44 -18.29 -10.18
N ILE A 41 10.33 -17.86 -11.45
CA ILE A 41 9.07 -17.80 -12.18
C ILE A 41 8.97 -19.09 -12.99
N ASP A 42 7.92 -19.86 -12.76
CA ASP A 42 7.79 -21.23 -13.22
C ASP A 42 7.81 -21.35 -14.75
N GLY A 43 8.84 -22.02 -15.29
CA GLY A 43 8.80 -22.74 -16.55
C GLY A 43 8.71 -21.98 -17.88
N GLN A 44 9.04 -20.67 -17.93
CA GLN A 44 9.07 -19.97 -19.22
C GLN A 44 10.50 -19.54 -19.57
N ASP A 45 10.95 -19.93 -20.75
CA ASP A 45 12.30 -19.59 -21.26
C ASP A 45 12.46 -18.05 -21.48
N GLU A 46 11.36 -17.35 -21.79
CA GLU A 46 11.33 -15.89 -21.83
C GLU A 46 10.03 -15.39 -21.17
N PRO A 47 10.09 -14.39 -20.26
CA PRO A 47 8.87 -13.85 -19.69
C PRO A 47 8.02 -13.17 -20.75
N PRO A 48 6.68 -13.26 -20.65
CA PRO A 48 5.80 -12.57 -21.59
C PRO A 48 5.97 -11.04 -21.50
N LYS A 49 5.97 -10.38 -22.64
CA LYS A 49 6.11 -8.92 -22.72
C LYS A 49 4.77 -8.20 -22.63
N LYS A 50 3.68 -8.94 -22.63
CA LYS A 50 2.30 -8.41 -22.57
C LYS A 50 1.47 -9.23 -21.61
N ILE A 51 0.34 -8.66 -21.21
CA ILE A 51 -0.68 -9.37 -20.44
C ILE A 51 -1.13 -10.60 -21.24
N VAL A 52 -1.19 -11.74 -20.57
CA VAL A 52 -1.63 -13.00 -21.20
C VAL A 52 -2.92 -13.53 -20.55
N GLN A 53 -3.32 -13.03 -19.38
CA GLN A 53 -4.52 -13.51 -18.70
C GLN A 53 -5.50 -12.37 -18.43
N TYR A 54 -6.75 -12.61 -18.80
CA TYR A 54 -7.88 -11.72 -18.56
C TYR A 54 -8.94 -12.50 -17.79
N ARG A 55 -9.56 -11.85 -16.82
CA ARG A 55 -10.58 -12.44 -15.95
C ARG A 55 -11.86 -11.63 -16.02
N THR A 56 -13.00 -12.27 -15.86
CA THR A 56 -14.29 -11.55 -15.80
C THR A 56 -14.37 -10.78 -14.50
N LEU A 57 -14.52 -9.46 -14.58
CA LEU A 57 -14.62 -8.56 -13.43
C LEU A 57 -16.04 -8.63 -12.85
N GLY A 58 -16.33 -9.74 -12.20
CA GLY A 58 -17.63 -10.00 -11.62
C GLY A 58 -18.78 -9.75 -12.57
N ARG A 59 -19.87 -9.22 -12.06
CA ARG A 59 -21.09 -8.96 -12.84
C ARG A 59 -20.97 -7.78 -13.82
N THR A 60 -19.84 -7.09 -13.86
CA THR A 60 -19.61 -6.08 -14.90
C THR A 60 -19.48 -6.71 -16.28
N GLY A 61 -19.09 -7.99 -16.35
CA GLY A 61 -18.85 -8.69 -17.60
C GLY A 61 -17.57 -8.30 -18.33
N PHE A 62 -16.84 -7.30 -17.84
CA PHE A 62 -15.62 -6.82 -18.48
C PHE A 62 -14.49 -7.84 -18.29
N LYS A 63 -13.75 -8.13 -19.36
CA LYS A 63 -12.56 -9.00 -19.31
C LYS A 63 -11.36 -8.16 -18.92
N VAL A 64 -11.05 -8.14 -17.63
CA VAL A 64 -10.01 -7.30 -17.04
C VAL A 64 -8.66 -8.03 -17.09
N SER A 65 -7.60 -7.30 -17.45
CA SER A 65 -6.23 -7.81 -17.32
C SER A 65 -5.95 -8.16 -15.85
N ASP A 66 -5.29 -9.28 -15.60
CA ASP A 66 -5.02 -9.71 -14.20
C ASP A 66 -4.11 -8.73 -13.45
N ILE A 67 -3.41 -7.86 -14.18
CA ILE A 67 -2.62 -6.75 -13.64
C ILE A 67 -3.24 -5.45 -14.18
N ALA A 68 -3.50 -4.52 -13.28
CA ALA A 68 -4.12 -3.22 -13.57
C ALA A 68 -3.19 -2.08 -13.17
N MET A 69 -3.42 -0.91 -13.75
CA MET A 69 -2.68 0.30 -13.39
C MET A 69 -3.37 1.03 -12.24
N GLY A 70 -2.70 1.06 -11.08
CA GLY A 70 -3.12 1.88 -9.95
C GLY A 70 -2.60 3.30 -10.11
N GLY A 71 -3.39 4.30 -9.74
CA GLY A 71 -3.17 5.68 -10.13
C GLY A 71 -2.36 6.57 -9.21
N THR A 72 -2.00 6.12 -8.03
CA THR A 72 -1.44 7.04 -7.03
C THR A 72 -0.07 7.64 -7.41
N ARG A 73 0.71 6.97 -8.27
CA ARG A 73 2.02 7.47 -8.69
C ARG A 73 2.10 7.72 -10.20
N SER A 74 1.04 7.44 -10.93
CA SER A 74 1.04 7.50 -12.39
C SER A 74 0.59 8.90 -12.84
N THR A 75 1.56 9.77 -13.07
CA THR A 75 1.33 11.17 -13.46
C THR A 75 1.89 11.48 -14.85
N ASP A 76 2.37 10.47 -15.58
CA ASP A 76 2.93 10.61 -16.91
C ASP A 76 2.07 9.84 -17.90
N ALA A 77 1.49 10.53 -18.87
CA ALA A 77 0.66 9.95 -19.93
C ALA A 77 1.42 8.89 -20.74
N ASN A 78 2.74 9.04 -20.89
CA ASN A 78 3.55 8.05 -21.61
C ASN A 78 3.61 6.72 -20.86
N VAL A 79 3.65 6.76 -19.53
CA VAL A 79 3.62 5.54 -18.70
C VAL A 79 2.24 4.86 -18.83
N VAL A 80 1.16 5.65 -18.81
CA VAL A 80 -0.21 5.13 -19.01
C VAL A 80 -0.32 4.44 -20.38
N ARG A 81 0.13 5.12 -21.43
CA ARG A 81 0.13 4.59 -22.79
C ARG A 81 0.95 3.30 -22.88
N TYR A 82 2.14 3.27 -22.28
CA TYR A 82 3.04 2.11 -22.27
C TYR A 82 2.34 0.91 -21.62
N ALA A 83 1.65 1.13 -20.50
CA ALA A 83 0.88 0.08 -19.82
C ALA A 83 -0.24 -0.46 -20.74
N TYR A 84 -0.97 0.43 -21.39
CA TYR A 84 -2.03 0.05 -22.35
C TYR A 84 -1.45 -0.81 -23.50
N GLU A 85 -0.33 -0.39 -24.07
CA GLU A 85 0.32 -1.11 -25.17
C GLU A 85 0.78 -2.51 -24.76
N ARG A 86 1.00 -2.75 -23.45
CA ARG A 86 1.34 -4.09 -22.92
C ARG A 86 0.10 -4.90 -22.54
N GLY A 87 -1.10 -4.40 -22.85
CA GLY A 87 -2.34 -5.14 -22.64
C GLY A 87 -3.06 -4.86 -21.35
N ILE A 88 -2.55 -3.97 -20.49
CA ILE A 88 -3.27 -3.51 -19.30
C ILE A 88 -4.50 -2.72 -19.79
N ASN A 89 -5.68 -3.10 -19.29
CA ASN A 89 -6.93 -2.48 -19.73
C ASN A 89 -7.79 -1.93 -18.58
N TYR A 90 -7.24 -1.85 -17.36
CA TYR A 90 -7.95 -1.28 -16.21
C TYR A 90 -7.06 -0.20 -15.60
N PHE A 91 -7.63 1.00 -15.49
CA PHE A 91 -6.92 2.20 -15.03
C PHE A 91 -7.67 2.76 -13.83
N ASP A 92 -7.04 2.64 -12.66
CA ASP A 92 -7.60 3.05 -11.39
C ASP A 92 -7.04 4.42 -10.99
N THR A 93 -7.93 5.39 -10.76
CA THR A 93 -7.52 6.72 -10.33
C THR A 93 -8.47 7.25 -9.25
N GLY A 94 -8.39 8.53 -8.94
CA GLY A 94 -9.22 9.22 -7.96
C GLY A 94 -8.98 10.71 -8.02
N GLU A 95 -9.99 11.51 -7.72
CA GLU A 95 -9.95 12.97 -7.88
C GLU A 95 -8.78 13.61 -7.10
N THR A 96 -8.42 13.05 -5.95
CA THR A 96 -7.37 13.62 -5.09
C THR A 96 -5.98 13.07 -5.40
N TYR A 97 -5.87 12.04 -6.26
CA TYR A 97 -4.59 11.41 -6.54
C TYR A 97 -3.65 12.41 -7.22
N THR A 98 -2.56 12.72 -6.53
CA THR A 98 -1.56 13.69 -7.00
C THR A 98 -2.21 15.01 -7.47
N ARG A 99 -3.23 15.47 -6.71
CA ARG A 99 -3.98 16.72 -6.99
C ARG A 99 -4.58 16.73 -8.40
N GLY A 100 -5.14 15.59 -8.82
CA GLY A 100 -5.77 15.43 -10.13
C GLY A 100 -4.79 15.11 -11.26
N ALA A 101 -3.49 15.08 -11.00
CA ALA A 101 -2.51 14.78 -12.05
C ALA A 101 -2.64 13.33 -12.56
N SER A 102 -3.06 12.40 -11.70
CA SER A 102 -3.31 11.02 -12.10
C SER A 102 -4.45 10.95 -13.15
N GLU A 103 -5.56 11.64 -12.90
CA GLU A 103 -6.66 11.70 -13.88
C GLU A 103 -6.22 12.37 -15.18
N ARG A 104 -5.47 13.49 -15.08
CA ARG A 104 -4.96 14.20 -16.27
C ARG A 104 -4.02 13.32 -17.10
N ALA A 105 -3.18 12.50 -16.45
CA ALA A 105 -2.28 11.58 -17.18
C ALA A 105 -3.07 10.57 -18.00
N ILE A 106 -4.14 10.01 -17.43
CA ILE A 106 -5.03 9.09 -18.17
C ILE A 106 -5.71 9.86 -19.31
N GLY A 107 -6.20 11.07 -19.04
CA GLY A 107 -6.83 11.92 -20.05
C GLY A 107 -5.91 12.23 -21.22
N ASP A 108 -4.65 12.57 -20.93
CA ASP A 108 -3.68 12.88 -21.99
C ASP A 108 -3.30 11.64 -22.80
N ALA A 109 -3.43 10.44 -22.24
CA ALA A 109 -3.17 9.18 -22.94
C ALA A 109 -4.38 8.74 -23.81
N GLN A 110 -5.58 9.32 -23.63
CA GLN A 110 -6.81 8.88 -24.33
C GLN A 110 -6.64 8.81 -25.86
N PRO A 111 -5.98 9.78 -26.54
CA PRO A 111 -5.83 9.69 -27.98
C PRO A 111 -5.08 8.44 -28.48
N PHE A 112 -4.34 7.78 -27.59
CA PHE A 112 -3.53 6.60 -27.92
C PHE A 112 -4.18 5.30 -27.46
N MET A 113 -5.40 5.37 -26.91
CA MET A 113 -6.12 4.21 -26.35
C MET A 113 -7.52 4.12 -26.97
N ASP A 114 -8.01 2.89 -27.10
CA ASP A 114 -9.40 2.67 -27.48
C ASP A 114 -10.26 2.70 -26.22
N ARG A 115 -11.03 3.78 -26.02
CA ARG A 115 -11.85 3.99 -24.81
C ARG A 115 -12.79 2.82 -24.53
N LYS A 116 -13.30 2.17 -25.57
CA LYS A 116 -14.26 1.05 -25.43
C LYS A 116 -13.58 -0.23 -24.94
N LYS A 117 -12.27 -0.33 -25.05
CA LYS A 117 -11.50 -1.53 -24.67
C LYS A 117 -10.88 -1.41 -23.29
N ILE A 118 -11.06 -0.28 -22.61
CA ILE A 118 -10.47 -0.04 -21.29
C ILE A 118 -11.57 0.23 -20.26
N PHE A 119 -11.22 0.00 -19.00
CA PHE A 119 -12.07 0.23 -17.84
C PHE A 119 -11.40 1.29 -16.95
N ILE A 120 -12.05 2.43 -16.77
CA ILE A 120 -11.54 3.53 -15.96
C ILE A 120 -12.39 3.63 -14.69
N THR A 121 -11.74 3.60 -13.53
CA THR A 121 -12.40 3.90 -12.25
C THR A 121 -11.84 5.20 -11.68
N THR A 122 -12.74 6.05 -11.18
CA THR A 122 -12.31 7.17 -10.35
C THR A 122 -13.06 7.15 -9.02
N LYS A 123 -12.63 7.97 -8.06
CA LYS A 123 -13.09 7.88 -6.67
C LYS A 123 -13.29 9.26 -6.07
N LEU A 124 -14.31 9.38 -5.25
CA LEU A 124 -14.58 10.59 -4.47
C LEU A 124 -14.59 10.24 -2.97
N HIS A 125 -13.86 11.02 -2.19
CA HIS A 125 -14.03 11.02 -0.73
C HIS A 125 -15.28 11.83 -0.41
N LEU A 126 -16.29 11.17 0.10
CA LEU A 126 -17.60 11.80 0.33
C LEU A 126 -17.69 12.40 1.73
N ASN A 127 -18.29 13.58 1.83
CA ASN A 127 -18.72 14.13 3.11
C ASN A 127 -20.06 13.49 3.51
N PRO A 128 -20.32 13.29 4.81
CA PRO A 128 -21.48 12.49 5.24
C PRO A 128 -22.83 12.93 4.67
N ASN A 129 -23.04 14.22 4.46
CA ASN A 129 -24.30 14.76 3.98
C ASN A 129 -24.18 15.43 2.62
N GLU A 130 -23.20 14.99 1.83
CA GLU A 130 -22.96 15.59 0.53
C GLU A 130 -24.15 15.38 -0.41
N THR A 131 -24.57 16.45 -1.09
CA THR A 131 -25.76 16.41 -1.94
C THR A 131 -25.48 15.70 -3.26
N VAL A 132 -26.54 15.22 -3.90
CA VAL A 132 -26.48 14.61 -5.23
C VAL A 132 -25.82 15.56 -6.22
N GLU A 133 -26.22 16.83 -6.22
CA GLU A 133 -25.71 17.85 -7.14
C GLU A 133 -24.22 18.08 -6.96
N ALA A 134 -23.73 18.10 -5.71
CA ALA A 134 -22.32 18.28 -5.41
C ALA A 134 -21.49 17.10 -5.92
N ILE A 135 -21.97 15.87 -5.69
CA ILE A 135 -21.30 14.64 -6.14
C ILE A 135 -21.23 14.62 -7.67
N ILE A 136 -22.34 14.91 -8.35
CA ILE A 136 -22.39 14.95 -9.82
C ILE A 136 -21.44 16.01 -10.37
N GLY A 137 -21.40 17.19 -9.75
CA GLY A 137 -20.48 18.26 -10.15
C GLY A 137 -19.03 17.85 -10.05
N ARG A 138 -18.67 17.16 -8.97
CA ARG A 138 -17.30 16.63 -8.79
C ARG A 138 -16.97 15.57 -9.84
N LEU A 139 -17.91 14.67 -10.14
CA LEU A 139 -17.69 13.70 -11.21
C LEU A 139 -17.45 14.40 -12.56
N HIS A 140 -18.21 15.45 -12.88
CA HIS A 140 -18.00 16.19 -14.13
C HIS A 140 -16.58 16.76 -14.20
N GLN A 141 -16.04 17.26 -13.08
CA GLN A 141 -14.65 17.70 -13.01
C GLN A 141 -13.66 16.56 -13.25
N CYS A 142 -13.95 15.36 -12.72
CA CYS A 142 -13.15 14.16 -13.01
C CYS A 142 -13.17 13.84 -14.50
N LEU A 143 -14.35 13.87 -15.14
CA LEU A 143 -14.49 13.59 -16.56
C LEU A 143 -13.72 14.59 -17.42
N GLU A 144 -13.70 15.87 -17.04
CA GLU A 144 -12.90 16.90 -17.73
C GLU A 144 -11.41 16.55 -17.68
N ARG A 145 -10.90 16.19 -16.50
CA ARG A 145 -9.48 15.81 -16.37
C ARG A 145 -9.16 14.52 -17.13
N LEU A 146 -10.09 13.56 -17.11
CA LEU A 146 -9.94 12.27 -17.80
C LEU A 146 -10.18 12.37 -19.31
N LYS A 147 -10.71 13.50 -19.79
CA LYS A 147 -11.00 13.72 -21.23
C LYS A 147 -11.89 12.61 -21.82
N THR A 148 -12.94 12.24 -21.09
CA THR A 148 -13.86 11.19 -21.49
C THR A 148 -15.29 11.58 -21.06
N ASP A 149 -16.30 11.03 -21.74
CA ASP A 149 -17.69 11.32 -21.44
C ASP A 149 -18.24 10.49 -20.29
N TYR A 150 -17.52 9.44 -19.89
CA TYR A 150 -17.98 8.53 -18.83
C TYR A 150 -16.79 7.84 -18.15
N VAL A 151 -17.04 7.41 -16.94
CA VAL A 151 -16.17 6.42 -16.28
C VAL A 151 -16.91 5.10 -16.19
N ASP A 152 -16.16 4.00 -16.21
CA ASP A 152 -16.77 2.68 -16.06
C ASP A 152 -17.27 2.48 -14.64
N ALA A 153 -16.55 2.98 -13.63
CA ALA A 153 -17.03 2.91 -12.25
C ALA A 153 -16.67 4.16 -11.47
N LEU A 154 -17.61 4.60 -10.64
CA LEU A 154 -17.38 5.65 -9.64
C LEU A 154 -17.35 4.99 -8.25
N PHE A 155 -16.26 5.19 -7.50
CA PHE A 155 -16.05 4.56 -6.20
C PHE A 155 -16.24 5.56 -5.06
N MET A 156 -16.83 5.06 -3.96
CA MET A 156 -16.67 5.73 -2.68
C MET A 156 -15.23 5.48 -2.17
N UNK A 157 -14.50 6.28 -2.01
CA UNK A 157 -13.16 6.19 -1.70
C UNK A 157 -12.95 6.08 -0.25
N GLY A 158 -12.34 5.22 0.11
CA GLY A 158 -11.81 5.05 1.43
C GLY A 158 -12.86 4.88 2.52
N VAL A 159 -13.86 4.08 2.25
CA VAL A 159 -14.93 3.76 3.21
C VAL A 159 -14.30 3.12 4.45
N ASN A 160 -14.62 3.64 5.63
CA ASN A 160 -14.02 3.15 6.89
C ASN A 160 -15.06 2.85 7.97
N GLN A 161 -16.35 2.98 7.69
CA GLN A 161 -17.45 2.59 8.57
C GLN A 161 -18.57 1.97 7.76
N VAL A 162 -19.21 0.94 8.31
CA VAL A 162 -20.35 0.28 7.67
C VAL A 162 -21.48 1.28 7.38
N SER A 163 -21.70 2.25 8.29
CA SER A 163 -22.74 3.28 8.13
C SER A 163 -22.56 4.15 6.88
N GLU A 164 -21.32 4.31 6.39
CA GLU A 164 -21.09 5.10 5.18
C GLU A 164 -21.68 4.44 3.93
N LEU A 165 -21.90 3.12 3.95
CA LEU A 165 -22.44 2.38 2.80
C LEU A 165 -23.83 2.87 2.41
N ASP A 166 -24.59 3.48 3.33
CA ASP A 166 -25.93 4.00 3.09
C ASP A 166 -25.94 5.47 2.66
N HIS A 167 -24.86 6.00 2.13
CA HIS A 167 -24.76 7.41 1.74
C HIS A 167 -25.80 7.75 0.66
N ALA A 168 -26.89 8.40 1.07
CA ALA A 168 -28.05 8.66 0.20
C ALA A 168 -27.67 9.47 -1.04
N GLY A 169 -26.84 10.51 -0.88
CA GLY A 169 -26.39 11.35 -1.99
C GLY A 169 -25.62 10.56 -3.04
N TYR A 170 -24.75 9.65 -2.59
CA TYR A 170 -23.97 8.81 -3.52
C TYR A 170 -24.88 7.88 -4.33
N HIS A 171 -25.77 7.16 -3.66
CA HIS A 171 -26.64 6.21 -4.38
C HIS A 171 -27.59 6.91 -5.36
N ALA A 172 -28.11 8.07 -4.98
CA ALA A 172 -28.95 8.87 -5.86
C ALA A 172 -28.13 9.40 -7.06
N ALA A 173 -26.89 9.86 -6.81
CA ALA A 173 -26.00 10.33 -7.86
C ALA A 173 -25.66 9.20 -8.84
N ILE A 174 -25.34 8.01 -8.33
CA ILE A 174 -25.06 6.83 -9.17
C ILE A 174 -26.25 6.52 -10.07
N GLN A 175 -27.47 6.53 -9.51
CA GLN A 175 -28.69 6.24 -10.28
C GLN A 175 -28.86 7.25 -11.43
N GLN A 176 -28.71 8.53 -11.14
CA GLN A 176 -28.83 9.59 -12.15
C GLN A 176 -27.71 9.49 -13.21
N LEU A 177 -26.46 9.29 -12.76
CA LEU A 177 -25.31 9.22 -13.67
C LEU A 177 -25.35 7.98 -14.56
N LYS A 178 -25.90 6.86 -14.07
CA LYS A 178 -26.15 5.67 -14.90
C LYS A 178 -27.19 5.98 -15.98
N ALA A 179 -28.28 6.64 -15.62
CA ALA A 179 -29.34 7.01 -16.57
C ALA A 179 -28.82 7.96 -17.67
N GLU A 180 -27.86 8.81 -17.33
CA GLU A 180 -27.23 9.75 -18.26
C GLU A 180 -26.06 9.14 -19.06
N GLY A 181 -25.68 7.90 -18.75
CA GLY A 181 -24.55 7.23 -19.40
C GLY A 181 -23.19 7.75 -18.98
N ARG A 182 -23.09 8.41 -17.82
CA ARG A 182 -21.83 8.99 -17.32
C ARG A 182 -21.05 8.03 -16.39
N VAL A 183 -21.75 7.07 -15.80
CA VAL A 183 -21.18 6.03 -14.94
C VAL A 183 -21.86 4.71 -15.29
N ARG A 184 -21.08 3.63 -15.40
CA ARG A 184 -21.65 2.32 -15.69
C ARG A 184 -21.87 1.49 -14.42
N PHE A 185 -20.95 1.58 -13.45
CA PHE A 185 -20.93 0.73 -12.25
C PHE A 185 -20.61 1.54 -11.00
N ALA A 186 -21.07 1.03 -9.86
CA ALA A 186 -20.76 1.59 -8.54
C ALA A 186 -19.70 0.73 -7.86
N GLY A 187 -18.82 1.35 -7.08
CA GLY A 187 -17.81 0.62 -6.34
C GLY A 187 -17.38 1.31 -5.06
N LEU A 188 -16.51 0.65 -4.33
CA LEU A 188 -15.90 1.23 -3.15
C LEU A 188 -14.46 0.77 -2.98
N SER A 189 -13.67 1.58 -2.28
CA SER A 189 -12.36 1.17 -1.81
C SER A 189 -12.34 1.21 -0.28
N CYS A 190 -11.67 0.25 0.34
CA CYS A 190 -11.59 0.15 1.79
C CYS A 190 -10.17 -0.16 2.24
N HIS A 191 -9.63 0.70 3.11
CA HIS A 191 -8.33 0.50 3.76
C HIS A 191 -8.50 0.08 5.23
N GLY A 192 -9.74 -0.08 5.71
CA GLY A 192 -10.02 -0.26 7.13
C GLY A 192 -10.16 1.07 7.85
N PRO A 193 -10.12 1.06 9.19
CA PRO A 193 -10.47 2.24 9.97
C PRO A 193 -9.56 3.43 9.72
N ARG A 194 -10.11 4.61 9.94
CA ARG A 194 -9.39 5.88 9.92
C ARG A 194 -9.47 6.46 11.33
N ARG A 195 -8.34 6.93 11.83
CA ARG A 195 -8.22 7.34 13.23
C ARG A 195 -8.51 6.14 14.17
N ASP A 196 -8.98 6.41 15.36
CA ASP A 196 -9.35 5.39 16.35
C ASP A 196 -10.82 4.92 16.20
N GLU A 197 -11.53 5.53 15.28
CA GLU A 197 -12.93 5.20 14.96
C GLU A 197 -12.99 4.47 13.62
N GLY A 198 -14.00 3.64 13.48
CA GLY A 198 -14.24 2.93 12.23
C GLY A 198 -14.28 1.44 12.40
N ASP A 199 -14.72 0.80 11.35
CA ASP A 199 -14.85 -0.65 11.28
C ASP A 199 -13.65 -1.25 10.55
N SER A 200 -13.37 -2.51 10.81
CA SER A 200 -12.30 -3.21 10.08
C SER A 200 -12.65 -3.31 8.59
N MET A 201 -11.62 -3.49 7.77
CA MET A 201 -11.81 -3.75 6.34
C MET A 201 -12.75 -4.93 6.11
N GLU A 202 -12.57 -5.99 6.89
CA GLU A 202 -13.44 -7.17 6.80
C GLU A 202 -14.91 -6.81 7.05
N GLN A 203 -15.19 -6.07 8.11
CA GLN A 203 -16.56 -5.67 8.45
C GLN A 203 -17.20 -4.83 7.33
N VAL A 204 -16.48 -3.82 6.84
CA VAL A 204 -16.99 -2.92 5.79
C VAL A 204 -17.23 -3.69 4.49
N CYS A 205 -16.26 -4.49 4.05
CA CYS A 205 -16.37 -5.17 2.76
C CYS A 205 -17.43 -6.30 2.78
N LEU A 206 -17.55 -7.02 3.90
CA LEU A 206 -18.61 -8.04 4.03
C LEU A 206 -20.00 -7.38 4.04
N ALA A 207 -20.16 -6.26 4.75
CA ALA A 207 -21.42 -5.52 4.74
C ALA A 207 -21.75 -4.99 3.33
N ALA A 208 -20.75 -4.50 2.61
CA ALA A 208 -20.93 -4.00 1.23
C ALA A 208 -21.34 -5.14 0.28
N ALA A 209 -20.79 -6.35 0.47
CA ALA A 209 -21.17 -7.51 -0.34
C ALA A 209 -22.64 -7.89 -0.10
N GLU A 210 -23.09 -7.85 1.15
CA GLU A 210 -24.50 -8.11 1.48
C GLU A 210 -25.43 -7.02 0.99
N ASP A 211 -24.98 -5.76 0.99
CA ASP A 211 -25.77 -4.61 0.53
C ASP A 211 -26.27 -4.77 -0.90
N GLY A 212 -25.43 -5.25 -1.79
CA GLY A 212 -25.81 -5.56 -3.18
C GLY A 212 -25.73 -4.39 -4.16
N ARG A 213 -25.54 -3.16 -3.70
CA ARG A 213 -25.48 -1.97 -4.57
C ARG A 213 -24.10 -1.70 -5.17
N PHE A 214 -23.07 -2.41 -4.70
CA PHE A 214 -21.70 -2.22 -5.16
C PHE A 214 -21.29 -3.33 -6.11
N ASP A 215 -20.83 -2.95 -7.29
CA ASP A 215 -20.46 -3.87 -8.37
C ASP A 215 -19.00 -4.30 -8.30
N ILE A 216 -18.14 -3.46 -7.70
CA ILE A 216 -16.69 -3.67 -7.65
C ILE A 216 -16.17 -3.20 -6.28
N MET A 217 -15.20 -3.94 -5.72
CA MET A 217 -14.51 -3.53 -4.49
C MET A 217 -13.00 -3.54 -4.68
N LEU A 218 -12.35 -2.52 -4.14
CA LEU A 218 -10.89 -2.42 -4.06
C LEU A 218 -10.49 -2.57 -2.57
N PHE A 219 -9.77 -3.63 -2.24
CA PHE A 219 -9.39 -3.92 -0.86
C PHE A 219 -7.99 -4.50 -0.77
N ILE A 220 -7.47 -4.58 0.45
CA ILE A 220 -6.10 -5.04 0.72
C ILE A 220 -6.06 -6.57 0.71
N TYR A 221 -5.10 -7.14 -0.03
CA TYR A 221 -4.90 -8.59 -0.03
C TYR A 221 -3.44 -8.92 -0.33
N ASN A 222 -2.80 -9.64 0.59
CA ASN A 222 -1.44 -10.13 0.40
C ASN A 222 -1.22 -11.39 1.24
N PHE A 223 -0.10 -12.07 1.03
CA PHE A 223 0.17 -13.37 1.67
C PHE A 223 0.31 -13.30 3.19
N MET A 224 0.62 -12.13 3.75
CA MET A 224 0.71 -11.94 5.21
C MET A 224 -0.57 -11.39 5.82
N ASN A 225 -1.56 -11.02 5.00
CA ASN A 225 -2.86 -10.49 5.46
C ASN A 225 -3.97 -11.16 4.66
N ARG A 226 -3.91 -12.49 4.59
CA ARG A 226 -4.75 -13.29 3.70
C ARG A 226 -6.18 -13.49 4.21
N GLU A 227 -6.34 -13.72 5.50
CA GLU A 227 -7.60 -14.18 6.07
C GLU A 227 -8.78 -13.23 5.82
N PRO A 228 -8.68 -11.91 6.11
CA PRO A 228 -9.81 -11.02 5.79
C PRO A 228 -10.09 -10.96 4.29
N GLY A 229 -9.04 -10.92 3.47
CA GLY A 229 -9.19 -10.88 2.02
C GLY A 229 -9.87 -12.12 1.45
N GLU A 230 -9.56 -13.30 1.99
CA GLU A 230 -10.18 -14.56 1.55
C GLU A 230 -11.66 -14.60 1.89
N LYS A 231 -12.06 -14.11 3.05
CA LYS A 231 -13.48 -13.98 3.41
C LYS A 231 -14.20 -13.01 2.49
N ILE A 232 -13.60 -11.90 2.20
CA ILE A 232 -14.13 -10.92 1.25
C ILE A 232 -14.26 -11.53 -0.14
N UNK A 233 -13.22 -12.20 -0.61
CA UNK A 233 -13.21 -12.82 -1.77
C UNK A 233 -14.30 -13.74 -1.93
N ALA A 234 -14.62 -14.56 -0.91
CA ALA A 234 -15.70 -15.54 -0.95
C ALA A 234 -17.07 -14.87 -1.04
N ALA A 235 -17.29 -13.83 -0.26
CA ALA A 235 -18.54 -13.07 -0.29
C ALA A 235 -18.77 -12.41 -1.65
N CYS A 236 -17.73 -11.84 -2.24
CA CYS A 236 -17.81 -11.21 -3.57
C CYS A 236 -18.12 -12.25 -4.66
N ASP A 237 -17.50 -13.42 -4.58
CA ASP A 237 -17.73 -14.50 -5.54
C ASP A 237 -19.21 -14.93 -5.54
N LYS A 238 -19.79 -15.08 -4.36
CA LYS A 238 -21.23 -15.43 -4.20
C LYS A 238 -22.14 -14.40 -4.90
N LYS A 239 -21.80 -13.14 -4.81
CA LYS A 239 -22.62 -12.02 -5.32
C LYS A 239 -22.16 -11.55 -6.70
N LYS A 240 -21.15 -12.18 -7.27
CA LYS A 240 -20.54 -11.79 -8.54
C LYS A 240 -20.05 -10.35 -8.55
N ILE A 241 -19.46 -9.90 -7.46
CA ILE A 241 -18.86 -8.57 -7.33
C ILE A 241 -17.43 -8.63 -7.86
N GLY A 242 -17.04 -7.65 -8.66
CA GLY A 242 -15.68 -7.52 -9.15
C GLY A 242 -14.70 -7.23 -8.00
N THR A 243 -13.55 -7.89 -8.00
CA THR A 243 -12.53 -7.73 -6.96
C THR A 243 -11.25 -7.16 -7.54
N THR A 244 -10.75 -6.11 -6.91
CA THR A 244 -9.48 -5.50 -7.26
C THR A 244 -8.61 -5.42 -6.00
N GLY A 245 -7.34 -5.79 -6.12
CA GLY A 245 -6.44 -5.87 -4.97
C GLY A 245 -5.46 -4.71 -4.89
N MET A 246 -5.25 -4.22 -3.69
CA MET A 246 -4.21 -3.22 -3.42
C MET A 246 -3.32 -3.69 -2.29
N LYS A 247 -2.16 -3.06 -2.14
CA LYS A 247 -1.16 -3.38 -1.11
C LYS A 247 -0.85 -4.89 -1.11
N THR A 248 -0.62 -5.39 -2.31
CA THR A 248 -0.39 -6.81 -2.57
C THR A 248 0.99 -7.28 -2.09
N SER A 249 1.88 -6.35 -1.74
CA SER A 249 3.14 -6.67 -1.07
C SER A 249 3.12 -6.09 0.34
N PRO A 250 3.39 -6.90 1.38
CA PRO A 250 3.53 -6.37 2.73
C PRO A 250 4.78 -5.49 2.82
N GLY A 251 4.65 -4.34 3.45
CA GLY A 251 5.79 -3.48 3.71
C GLY A 251 6.34 -3.75 5.09
N ILE A 252 7.61 -4.06 5.17
CA ILE A 252 8.30 -4.25 6.45
C ILE A 252 9.14 -3.02 6.71
N LEU A 253 8.89 -2.36 7.83
CA LEU A 253 9.70 -1.23 8.26
C LEU A 253 11.05 -1.74 8.75
N LYS A 254 12.11 -1.09 8.30
CA LYS A 254 13.45 -1.39 8.81
C LYS A 254 13.50 -1.04 10.30
N VAL A 255 13.99 -1.96 11.09
CA VAL A 255 14.12 -1.80 12.55
C VAL A 255 15.55 -1.45 12.90
N ASP A 256 15.74 -0.35 13.63
CA ASP A 256 17.03 -0.01 14.19
C ASP A 256 17.08 -0.60 15.61
N PRO A 257 18.08 -1.45 15.90
CA PRO A 257 18.18 -2.05 17.22
C PRO A 257 18.37 -0.98 18.30
N PHE A 258 17.79 -1.23 19.47
CA PHE A 258 17.97 -0.33 20.63
C PHE A 258 19.17 -0.80 21.44
N ASP A 259 20.23 0.03 21.45
CA ASP A 259 21.43 -0.18 22.23
C ASP A 259 21.62 1.04 23.14
N PRO A 260 21.41 0.89 24.46
CA PRO A 260 21.51 2.03 25.37
C PRO A 260 22.91 2.66 25.46
N GLU A 261 23.94 1.96 25.00
CA GLU A 261 25.29 2.51 24.95
C GLU A 261 25.58 3.25 23.63
N ASN A 262 24.75 3.03 22.60
CA ASN A 262 24.94 3.60 21.26
C ASN A 262 23.60 4.07 20.70
N LEU A 263 22.99 5.06 21.35
CA LEU A 263 21.70 5.60 20.93
C LEU A 263 21.81 6.36 19.61
N THR A 264 20.83 6.22 18.76
CA THR A 264 20.69 7.08 17.57
C THR A 264 20.31 8.48 18.02
N GLU A 265 20.50 9.46 17.14
CA GLU A 265 20.10 10.85 17.40
C GLU A 265 18.61 10.94 17.81
N GLN A 266 17.76 10.21 17.10
CA GLN A 266 16.31 10.17 17.38
C GLN A 266 16.02 9.54 18.75
N GLN A 267 16.74 8.48 19.10
CA GLN A 267 16.58 7.83 20.42
C GLN A 267 17.00 8.77 21.54
N GLU A 268 18.10 9.47 21.36
CA GLU A 268 18.60 10.47 22.33
C GLU A 268 17.57 11.61 22.50
N GLU A 269 17.00 12.09 21.41
CA GLU A 269 15.97 13.12 21.45
C GLU A 269 14.72 12.64 22.22
N ASN A 270 14.28 11.40 21.96
CA ASN A 270 13.16 10.80 22.68
C ASN A 270 13.45 10.70 24.16
N LEU A 271 14.68 10.30 24.50
CA LEU A 271 15.14 10.20 25.89
C LEU A 271 15.07 11.57 26.58
N ASN A 272 15.55 12.61 25.92
CA ASN A 272 15.51 13.98 26.44
C ASN A 272 14.07 14.46 26.66
N ARG A 273 13.13 14.08 25.78
CA ARG A 273 11.70 14.41 25.94
C ARG A 273 11.10 13.70 27.14
N MET A 274 11.48 12.46 27.40
CA MET A 274 11.01 11.71 28.58
C MET A 274 11.55 12.35 29.86
N MET A 275 12.82 12.75 29.84
CA MET A 275 13.45 13.46 30.98
C MET A 275 12.76 14.80 31.22
N ALA A 276 12.38 15.53 30.19
CA ALA A 276 11.63 16.78 30.32
C ALA A 276 10.24 16.58 30.93
N ARG A 277 9.72 15.34 30.90
CA ARG A 277 8.46 14.95 31.54
C ARG A 277 8.65 14.42 32.97
N GLY A 278 9.87 14.52 33.50
CA GLY A 278 10.17 14.21 34.91
C GLY A 278 10.81 12.87 35.17
N MET A 279 11.20 12.13 34.14
CA MET A 279 11.93 10.86 34.32
C MET A 279 13.43 11.13 34.54
N THR A 280 14.10 10.30 35.35
CA THR A 280 15.57 10.28 35.33
C THR A 280 16.04 9.63 34.03
N ARG A 281 17.31 9.81 33.67
CA ARG A 281 17.90 9.19 32.49
C ARG A 281 17.79 7.66 32.57
N GLU A 282 18.07 7.09 33.73
CA GLU A 282 17.97 5.65 33.96
C GLU A 282 16.55 5.13 33.75
N GLN A 283 15.54 5.87 34.29
CA GLN A 283 14.14 5.52 34.12
C GLN A 283 13.73 5.58 32.66
N ALA A 284 14.17 6.62 31.95
CA ALA A 284 13.86 6.79 30.52
C ALA A 284 14.47 5.66 29.69
N ILE A 285 15.75 5.32 29.94
CA ILE A 285 16.43 4.21 29.27
C ILE A 285 15.71 2.89 29.54
N GLN A 286 15.36 2.63 30.80
CA GLN A 286 14.63 1.40 31.17
C GLN A 286 13.29 1.33 30.44
N ARG A 287 12.55 2.43 30.38
CA ARG A 287 11.26 2.49 29.67
C ARG A 287 11.43 2.21 28.17
N MET A 288 12.45 2.80 27.56
CA MET A 288 12.74 2.54 26.15
C MET A 288 13.14 1.08 25.91
N GLN A 289 13.91 0.49 26.80
CA GLN A 289 14.29 -0.94 26.71
C GLN A 289 13.05 -1.82 26.76
N GLU A 290 12.11 -1.53 27.66
CA GLU A 290 10.86 -2.27 27.77
C GLU A 290 10.00 -2.14 26.51
N GLN A 291 9.89 -0.92 25.96
CA GLN A 291 9.13 -0.68 24.73
C GLN A 291 9.72 -1.41 23.51
N PHE A 292 11.05 -1.45 23.42
CA PHE A 292 11.72 -2.04 22.26
C PHE A 292 12.04 -3.54 22.44
N LYS A 293 11.79 -4.11 23.61
CA LYS A 293 12.08 -5.52 23.88
C LYS A 293 11.42 -6.45 22.87
N SER A 294 10.12 -6.31 22.64
CA SER A 294 9.40 -7.18 21.70
C SER A 294 9.85 -6.94 20.25
N GLN A 295 10.26 -5.72 19.93
CA GLN A 295 10.83 -5.41 18.62
C GLN A 295 12.18 -6.12 18.43
N GLN A 296 13.03 -6.12 19.44
CA GLN A 296 14.31 -6.84 19.41
C GLN A 296 14.09 -8.35 19.25
N GLU A 297 13.15 -8.92 20.00
CA GLU A 297 12.80 -10.33 19.90
C GLU A 297 12.31 -10.68 18.48
N SER A 298 11.50 -9.80 17.88
CA SER A 298 11.05 -9.96 16.48
C SER A 298 12.22 -9.91 15.51
N TYR A 299 13.17 -9.01 15.75
CA TYR A 299 14.38 -8.88 14.91
C TYR A 299 15.23 -10.18 14.95
N GLU A 300 15.39 -10.77 16.13
CA GLU A 300 16.13 -12.03 16.25
C GLU A 300 15.48 -13.17 15.44
N LYS A 301 14.16 -13.15 15.32
CA LYS A 301 13.41 -14.14 14.52
C LYS A 301 13.72 -14.04 13.02
N THR A 302 14.23 -12.89 12.55
CA THR A 302 14.58 -12.73 11.14
C THR A 302 15.93 -13.33 10.77
N ARG A 303 16.77 -13.63 11.77
CA ARG A 303 18.14 -14.09 11.55
C ARG A 303 18.22 -15.34 10.66
N PRO A 304 17.43 -16.41 10.89
CA PRO A 304 17.51 -17.60 10.01
C PRO A 304 17.16 -17.30 8.56
N PHE A 305 16.20 -16.38 8.32
CA PHE A 305 15.81 -15.97 6.98
C PHE A 305 16.97 -15.23 6.30
N ILE A 306 17.60 -14.28 7.03
CA ILE A 306 18.71 -13.49 6.49
C ILE A 306 19.91 -14.40 6.17
N GLU A 307 20.18 -15.38 7.02
CA GLU A 307 21.24 -16.37 6.81
C GLU A 307 20.99 -17.23 5.56
N LYS A 308 19.74 -17.60 5.33
CA LYS A 308 19.37 -18.46 4.19
C LYS A 308 19.30 -17.70 2.86
N TYR A 309 18.73 -16.50 2.84
CA TYR A 309 18.39 -15.76 1.61
C TYR A 309 19.22 -14.48 1.41
N GLY A 310 19.94 -14.04 2.42
CA GLY A 310 20.60 -12.74 2.41
C GLY A 310 19.60 -11.62 2.66
N ILE A 311 20.01 -10.38 2.41
CA ILE A 311 19.13 -9.21 2.55
C ILE A 311 18.26 -9.12 1.30
N THR A 312 16.97 -9.34 1.48
CA THR A 312 15.99 -9.33 0.38
C THR A 312 15.60 -7.90 0.02
N SER A 313 15.64 -7.57 -1.26
CA SER A 313 15.16 -6.28 -1.73
C SER A 313 13.63 -6.22 -1.66
N GLN A 314 13.08 -5.02 -1.47
CA GLN A 314 11.62 -4.80 -1.50
C GLN A 314 11.05 -5.17 -2.87
N GLU A 315 11.80 -4.99 -3.93
CA GLU A 315 11.38 -5.34 -5.28
C GLU A 315 11.15 -6.84 -5.44
N GLN A 316 12.09 -7.67 -4.97
CA GLN A 316 11.97 -9.13 -5.04
C GLN A 316 10.74 -9.60 -4.27
N LEU A 317 10.57 -9.13 -3.05
CA LEU A 317 9.40 -9.43 -2.23
C LEU A 317 8.11 -9.00 -2.93
N ARG A 318 8.12 -7.80 -3.52
CA ARG A 318 6.96 -7.24 -4.23
C ARG A 318 6.53 -8.13 -5.38
N LEU A 319 7.47 -8.56 -6.23
CA LEU A 319 7.14 -9.38 -7.41
C LEU A 319 6.61 -10.75 -7.00
N LEU A 320 7.21 -11.40 -6.02
CA LEU A 320 6.73 -12.70 -5.52
C LEU A 320 5.37 -12.54 -4.83
N SER A 321 5.15 -11.44 -4.10
CA SER A 321 3.87 -11.16 -3.44
C SER A 321 2.75 -10.94 -4.46
N ILE A 322 3.02 -10.20 -5.53
CA ILE A 322 2.05 -10.00 -6.62
C ILE A 322 1.71 -11.35 -7.24
N GLN A 323 2.72 -12.18 -7.53
CA GLN A 323 2.52 -13.49 -8.12
C GLN A 323 1.66 -14.39 -7.21
N TRP A 324 1.86 -14.31 -5.90
CA TRP A 324 1.02 -15.03 -4.93
C TRP A 324 -0.45 -14.63 -5.07
N VAL A 325 -0.73 -13.33 -5.21
CA VAL A 325 -2.11 -12.84 -5.36
C VAL A 325 -2.69 -13.28 -6.71
N LEU A 326 -1.89 -13.20 -7.80
CA LEU A 326 -2.35 -13.55 -9.15
C LEU A 326 -2.82 -15.00 -9.27
N GLN A 327 -2.31 -15.92 -8.46
CA GLN A 327 -2.72 -17.31 -8.53
C GLN A 327 -4.10 -17.57 -7.90
N ASN A 328 -4.70 -16.58 -7.21
CA ASN A 328 -6.06 -16.69 -6.67
C ASN A 328 -7.07 -16.18 -7.71
N PRO A 329 -7.88 -17.08 -8.32
CA PRO A 329 -8.80 -16.66 -9.39
C PRO A 329 -9.94 -15.78 -8.90
N ARG A 330 -10.20 -15.73 -7.60
CA ARG A 330 -11.22 -14.84 -7.03
C ARG A 330 -10.77 -13.39 -6.93
N MET A 331 -9.45 -13.10 -7.07
CA MET A 331 -8.94 -11.74 -7.21
C MET A 331 -8.83 -11.46 -8.71
N HIS A 332 -9.75 -10.66 -9.24
CA HIS A 332 -9.86 -10.48 -10.69
C HIS A 332 -8.71 -9.66 -11.27
N THR A 333 -8.24 -8.65 -10.54
CA THR A 333 -7.07 -7.87 -10.97
C THR A 333 -6.33 -7.27 -9.78
N VAL A 334 -5.04 -7.01 -9.98
CA VAL A 334 -4.15 -6.41 -8.98
C VAL A 334 -3.78 -5.00 -9.44
N CYS A 335 -4.14 -3.99 -8.65
CA CYS A 335 -3.82 -2.59 -8.95
C CYS A 335 -2.40 -2.28 -8.51
N VAL A 336 -1.50 -2.13 -9.47
CA VAL A 336 -0.10 -1.78 -9.21
C VAL A 336 0.12 -0.31 -9.56
N SER A 337 0.71 0.44 -8.63
CA SER A 337 1.01 1.86 -8.85
C SER A 337 2.32 1.99 -9.62
N PHE A 338 2.23 2.12 -10.93
CA PHE A 338 3.40 2.20 -11.81
C PHE A 338 3.90 3.66 -11.88
N ALA A 339 5.10 3.89 -11.36
CA ALA A 339 5.74 5.19 -11.44
C ALA A 339 6.50 5.38 -12.76
N ASP A 340 6.89 4.28 -13.40
CA ASP A 340 7.73 4.32 -14.60
C ASP A 340 7.54 3.05 -15.44
N MET A 341 8.11 3.08 -16.65
CA MET A 341 8.02 1.97 -17.60
C MET A 341 8.83 0.74 -17.14
N GLU A 342 9.91 0.98 -16.41
CA GLU A 342 10.77 -0.10 -15.90
C GLU A 342 9.97 -1.05 -14.99
N LEU A 343 9.15 -0.49 -14.09
CA LEU A 343 8.32 -1.30 -13.21
C LEU A 343 7.25 -2.09 -14.01
N ILE A 344 6.70 -1.48 -15.05
CA ILE A 344 5.76 -2.19 -15.95
C ILE A 344 6.46 -3.41 -16.56
N ASP A 345 7.69 -3.24 -17.08
CA ASP A 345 8.46 -4.32 -17.68
C ASP A 345 8.79 -5.45 -16.70
N LYS A 346 8.86 -5.16 -15.40
CA LYS A 346 9.10 -6.16 -14.36
C LYS A 346 7.83 -6.88 -13.90
N VAL A 347 6.70 -6.20 -13.90
CA VAL A 347 5.46 -6.74 -13.33
C VAL A 347 4.61 -7.45 -14.39
N VAL A 348 4.50 -6.90 -15.61
CA VAL A 348 3.68 -7.48 -16.67
C VAL A 348 4.05 -8.95 -16.96
N PRO A 349 5.35 -9.35 -16.96
CA PRO A 349 5.70 -10.77 -17.15
C PRO A 349 5.11 -11.72 -16.12
N LEU A 350 4.62 -11.23 -15.00
CA LEU A 350 3.96 -12.07 -13.97
C LEU A 350 2.53 -12.48 -14.39
N SER A 351 1.95 -11.81 -15.41
CA SER A 351 0.59 -12.11 -15.88
C SER A 351 0.44 -13.58 -16.21
N GLY A 352 -0.57 -14.23 -15.67
CA GLY A 352 -0.89 -15.63 -15.93
C GLY A 352 0.06 -16.65 -15.29
N THR A 353 1.05 -16.19 -14.52
CA THR A 353 2.02 -17.09 -13.88
C THR A 353 1.58 -17.52 -12.48
N LYS A 354 2.23 -18.57 -11.97
CA LYS A 354 2.07 -19.07 -10.61
C LYS A 354 3.44 -19.11 -9.93
N LEU A 355 3.43 -19.07 -8.60
CA LEU A 355 4.67 -19.23 -7.82
C LEU A 355 5.29 -20.59 -8.09
N SER A 356 6.61 -20.61 -8.26
CA SER A 356 7.39 -21.85 -8.21
C SER A 356 7.41 -22.39 -6.77
N GLU A 357 7.84 -23.64 -6.61
CA GLU A 357 8.05 -24.21 -5.26
C GLU A 357 9.04 -23.35 -4.45
N ALA A 358 10.12 -22.89 -5.09
CA ALA A 358 11.11 -22.03 -4.43
C ALA A 358 10.52 -20.68 -4.02
N GLY A 359 9.69 -20.08 -4.86
CA GLY A 359 8.99 -18.83 -4.56
C GLY A 359 8.01 -19.00 -3.41
N GLN A 360 7.25 -20.09 -3.40
CA GLN A 360 6.32 -20.41 -2.32
C GLN A 360 7.08 -20.56 -0.99
N ARG A 361 8.17 -21.33 -0.97
CA ARG A 361 8.99 -21.51 0.23
C ARG A 361 9.58 -20.19 0.72
N PHE A 362 10.03 -19.33 -0.22
CA PHE A 362 10.56 -18.01 0.14
C PHE A 362 9.51 -17.20 0.90
N LEU A 363 8.28 -17.14 0.39
CA LEU A 363 7.21 -16.38 1.05
C LEU A 363 6.83 -16.99 2.41
N GLU A 364 6.79 -18.31 2.52
CA GLU A 364 6.53 -19.00 3.79
C GLU A 364 7.61 -18.69 4.82
N ASP A 365 8.88 -18.78 4.43
CA ASP A 365 10.01 -18.47 5.31
C ASP A 365 10.00 -16.98 5.68
N PHE A 366 9.65 -16.11 4.74
CA PHE A 366 9.53 -14.66 4.99
C PHE A 366 8.42 -14.41 6.02
N GLU A 367 7.27 -15.04 5.87
CA GLU A 367 6.16 -14.89 6.82
C GLU A 367 6.57 -15.32 8.23
N LEU A 368 7.24 -16.47 8.36
CA LEU A 368 7.73 -16.94 9.65
C LEU A 368 8.71 -15.96 10.29
N ALA A 369 9.59 -15.38 9.49
CA ALA A 369 10.64 -14.48 9.98
C ALA A 369 10.10 -13.09 10.36
N TYR A 370 9.17 -12.54 9.58
CA TYR A 370 8.77 -11.13 9.67
C TYR A 370 7.36 -10.93 10.20
N ASN A 371 6.65 -11.99 10.54
CA ASN A 371 5.28 -11.91 11.03
C ASN A 371 5.09 -10.93 12.21
N UNK A 372 5.87 -10.90 12.85
CA UNK A 372 5.92 -10.12 13.95
C UNK A 372 6.11 -8.74 13.71
N GLN A 373 6.63 -8.45 12.68
CA GLN A 373 6.98 -7.07 12.34
C GLN A 373 5.92 -6.40 11.44
N TYR A 374 5.00 -7.14 10.87
CA TYR A 374 4.01 -6.62 9.93
C TYR A 374 2.67 -6.32 10.62
N CYS A 375 2.37 -5.04 10.80
CA CYS A 375 1.03 -4.61 11.26
C CYS A 375 0.04 -4.72 10.10
N ARG A 376 -1.00 -5.53 10.28
CA ARG A 376 -1.98 -5.80 9.21
C ARG A 376 -2.79 -4.54 8.89
N HIS A 377 -2.69 -4.09 7.66
CA HIS A 377 -3.48 -2.96 7.20
C HIS A 377 -4.97 -3.30 7.28
N GLY A 378 -5.76 -2.36 7.75
CA GLY A 378 -7.21 -2.55 7.86
C GLY A 378 -7.66 -3.20 9.16
N CYS A 379 -6.72 -3.55 10.03
CA CYS A 379 -6.99 -4.13 11.35
C CYS A 379 -7.24 -3.02 12.38
N HIS A 380 -8.03 -3.33 13.41
CA HIS A 380 -8.27 -2.37 14.51
C HIS A 380 -8.26 -3.06 15.89
N LEU A 381 -7.75 -4.28 15.99
CA LEU A 381 -7.89 -5.13 17.17
C LEU A 381 -7.22 -4.56 18.44
N CYS A 382 -6.17 -3.75 18.31
CA CYS A 382 -5.49 -3.16 19.46
C CYS A 382 -5.94 -1.73 19.80
N VAL A 383 -6.87 -1.16 19.04
CA VAL A 383 -7.26 0.27 19.19
C VAL A 383 -7.91 0.52 20.56
N ASP A 384 -8.77 -0.39 21.02
CA ASP A 384 -9.47 -0.24 22.30
C ASP A 384 -8.52 -0.31 23.51
N ALA A 385 -7.32 -0.84 23.34
CA ALA A 385 -6.30 -0.86 24.37
C ALA A 385 -5.47 0.43 24.47
N UNK A 386 -5.27 1.26 23.43
CA UNK A 386 -4.62 2.22 23.47
C UNK A 386 -5.14 3.14 24.22
N PRO A 387 -4.68 3.59 25.39
CA PRO A 387 -5.21 4.61 26.30
C PRO A 387 -5.26 6.02 25.71
N HIS A 388 -4.54 6.26 24.65
CA HIS A 388 -4.47 7.58 24.00
C HIS A 388 -5.17 7.62 22.64
N HIS A 389 -6.01 6.63 22.35
CA HIS A 389 -6.81 6.57 21.12
C HIS A 389 -5.93 6.71 19.84
N VAL A 390 -4.75 6.11 19.86
CA VAL A 390 -3.81 6.21 18.74
C VAL A 390 -4.32 5.37 17.56
N PRO A 391 -4.46 5.97 16.37
CA PRO A 391 -4.94 5.23 15.20
C PRO A 391 -3.84 4.37 14.57
N VAL A 392 -3.55 3.24 15.21
CA VAL A 392 -2.40 2.38 14.92
C VAL A 392 -2.32 1.99 13.43
N SER A 393 -3.39 1.38 12.93
CA SER A 393 -3.42 0.89 11.54
C SER A 393 -3.19 2.02 10.52
N THR A 394 -3.76 3.21 10.79
CA THR A 394 -3.60 4.37 9.91
C THR A 394 -2.16 4.88 9.91
N ILE A 395 -1.54 5.00 11.09
CA ILE A 395 -0.15 5.44 11.21
C ILE A 395 0.80 4.45 10.51
N MET A 396 0.59 3.15 10.74
CA MET A 396 1.44 2.13 10.12
C MET A 396 1.26 2.12 8.60
N ARG A 397 0.05 2.42 8.11
CA ARG A 397 -0.19 2.57 6.66
C ARG A 397 0.58 3.77 6.09
N TYR A 398 0.62 4.89 6.82
CA TYR A 398 1.39 6.06 6.37
C TYR A 398 2.89 5.77 6.38
N ALA A 399 3.37 5.05 7.39
CA ALA A 399 4.77 4.60 7.41
C ALA A 399 5.09 3.69 6.21
N TYR A 400 4.15 2.82 5.84
CA TYR A 400 4.26 1.99 4.63
C TYR A 400 4.34 2.86 3.37
N TYR A 401 3.51 3.90 3.25
CA TYR A 401 3.57 4.81 2.10
C TYR A 401 4.95 5.47 2.01
N TYR A 402 5.48 5.89 3.14
CA TYR A 402 6.80 6.52 3.22
C TYR A 402 7.91 5.53 2.82
N ALA A 403 8.01 4.44 3.55
CA ALA A 403 9.17 3.53 3.49
C ALA A 403 9.14 2.57 2.30
N CYS A 404 7.93 2.18 1.84
CA CYS A 404 7.79 1.09 0.87
C CYS A 404 7.21 1.54 -0.47
N GLN A 405 6.62 2.75 -0.54
CA GLN A 405 6.03 3.24 -1.78
C GLN A 405 6.67 4.53 -2.32
N GLY A 406 7.66 5.07 -1.64
CA GLY A 406 8.33 6.30 -2.07
C GLY A 406 7.40 7.53 -2.06
N ARG A 407 6.43 7.56 -1.15
CA ARG A 407 5.44 8.64 -1.04
C ARG A 407 5.70 9.46 0.24
N GLU A 408 6.97 9.82 0.46
CA GLU A 408 7.43 10.40 1.71
C GLU A 408 6.66 11.68 2.08
N LYS A 409 6.66 12.65 1.18
CA LYS A 409 6.01 13.95 1.42
C LYS A 409 4.52 13.81 1.70
N GLU A 410 3.83 12.97 0.90
CA GLU A 410 2.40 12.72 1.08
C GLU A 410 2.12 12.06 2.45
N ALA A 411 2.92 11.08 2.81
CA ALA A 411 2.77 10.36 4.07
C ALA A 411 2.97 11.31 5.26
N MET A 412 3.98 12.16 5.21
CA MET A 412 4.26 13.15 6.26
C MET A 412 3.12 14.15 6.41
N VAL A 413 2.59 14.66 5.30
CA VAL A 413 1.45 15.60 5.33
C VAL A 413 0.21 14.94 5.93
N LYS A 414 -0.08 13.69 5.52
CA LYS A 414 -1.22 12.94 6.09
C LYS A 414 -1.04 12.70 7.59
N TYR A 415 0.18 12.36 8.01
CA TYR A 415 0.50 12.13 9.43
C TYR A 415 0.34 13.41 10.26
N ALA A 416 0.87 14.54 9.77
CA ALA A 416 0.77 15.82 10.46
C ALA A 416 -0.70 16.23 10.68
N ARG A 417 -1.54 16.01 9.68
CA ARG A 417 -2.99 16.29 9.80
C ARG A 417 -3.68 15.36 10.80
N LEU A 418 -3.22 14.10 10.86
CA LEU A 418 -3.82 13.09 11.74
C LEU A 418 -3.46 13.36 13.21
N MET A 419 -2.19 13.62 13.49
CA MET A 419 -1.66 13.73 14.85
C MET A 419 -1.54 15.17 15.36
N GLY A 420 -1.85 16.15 14.55
CA GLY A 420 -1.74 17.57 14.93
C GLY A 420 -0.32 18.06 15.15
N GLY A 421 0.69 17.30 14.71
CA GLY A 421 2.10 17.68 14.84
C GLY A 421 2.68 17.51 16.24
N GLU A 422 1.95 16.90 17.15
CA GLU A 422 2.40 16.72 18.54
C GLU A 422 3.39 15.55 18.71
N VAL A 423 4.08 15.56 19.83
CA VAL A 423 4.97 14.46 20.22
C VAL A 423 4.13 13.19 20.44
N SER A 424 4.65 12.07 19.99
CA SER A 424 3.95 10.79 20.08
C SER A 424 3.46 10.50 21.51
N PRO A 425 2.17 10.21 21.69
CA PRO A 425 1.65 9.81 23.00
C PRO A 425 2.20 8.47 23.49
N CYS A 426 2.81 7.70 22.59
CA CYS A 426 3.43 6.40 22.93
C CYS A 426 4.67 6.56 23.80
N LEU A 427 5.30 7.73 23.77
CA LEU A 427 6.52 8.00 24.53
C LEU A 427 6.22 7.94 26.04
N GLY A 428 6.79 6.96 26.73
CA GLY A 428 6.56 6.74 28.16
C GLY A 428 5.30 5.95 28.50
N CYS A 429 4.52 5.54 27.50
CA CYS A 429 3.33 4.71 27.69
C CYS A 429 3.71 3.27 28.07
N GLU A 430 2.87 2.62 28.87
CA GLU A 430 3.05 1.20 29.25
C GLU A 430 2.71 0.22 28.13
N ALA A 431 2.23 0.71 26.99
CA ALA A 431 2.03 -0.03 25.74
C ALA A 431 1.11 -1.26 25.85
N PRO A 432 -0.11 -1.12 26.39
CA PRO A 432 -1.02 -2.26 26.44
C PRO A 432 -1.42 -2.79 25.05
N CYS A 433 -1.26 -1.98 24.01
CA CYS A 433 -1.50 -2.40 22.62
C CYS A 433 -0.60 -3.57 22.17
N VAL A 434 0.59 -3.73 22.77
CA VAL A 434 1.50 -4.84 22.44
C VAL A 434 0.87 -6.18 22.88
N GLN A 435 0.30 -6.22 24.08
CA GLN A 435 -0.38 -7.41 24.60
C GLN A 435 -1.70 -7.68 23.87
N ALA A 436 -2.35 -6.61 23.41
CA ALA A 436 -3.63 -6.73 22.69
C ALA A 436 -3.48 -7.23 21.26
N CYS A 437 -2.26 -7.21 20.70
CA CYS A 437 -2.03 -7.63 19.32
C CYS A 437 -1.96 -9.16 19.20
N PRO A 438 -2.93 -9.81 18.53
CA PRO A 438 -2.89 -11.28 18.42
C PRO A 438 -1.78 -11.81 17.52
N TYR A 439 -1.12 -10.92 16.76
CA TYR A 439 -0.04 -11.29 15.83
C TYR A 439 1.35 -11.11 16.44
N GLY A 440 1.42 -10.66 17.69
CA GLY A 440 2.69 -10.46 18.37
C GLY A 440 3.53 -9.28 17.84
N VAL A 441 2.89 -8.32 17.19
CA VAL A 441 3.59 -7.14 16.65
C VAL A 441 4.02 -6.23 17.82
N ALA A 442 5.24 -5.72 17.76
CA ALA A 442 5.79 -4.75 18.70
C ALA A 442 5.17 -3.36 18.44
N VAL A 443 3.85 -3.22 18.70
CA VAL A 443 3.03 -2.08 18.25
C VAL A 443 3.62 -0.75 18.72
N SER A 444 3.95 -0.63 20.01
CA SER A 444 4.45 0.62 20.57
C SER A 444 5.78 1.04 19.93
N ALA A 445 6.72 0.12 19.81
CA ALA A 445 8.02 0.41 19.20
C ALA A 445 7.87 0.80 17.72
N ASN A 446 7.01 0.08 17.00
CA ASN A 446 6.73 0.38 15.59
C ASN A 446 6.08 1.77 15.43
N LEU A 447 5.17 2.15 16.34
CA LEU A 447 4.56 3.48 16.31
C LEU A 447 5.58 4.58 16.59
N MET A 448 6.47 4.37 17.54
CA MET A 448 7.53 5.35 17.83
C MET A 448 8.46 5.52 16.63
N GLN A 449 8.80 4.44 15.97
CA GLN A 449 9.60 4.47 14.75
C GLN A 449 8.85 5.17 13.61
N ALA A 450 7.57 4.87 13.43
CA ALA A 450 6.73 5.53 12.43
C ALA A 450 6.63 7.04 12.71
N HIS A 451 6.46 7.42 13.98
CA HIS A 451 6.43 8.83 14.37
C HIS A 451 7.73 9.55 14.00
N ALA A 452 8.87 8.94 14.31
CA ALA A 452 10.18 9.50 13.97
C ALA A 452 10.33 9.69 12.45
N LEU A 453 9.83 8.72 11.68
CA LEU A 453 9.92 8.71 10.23
C LEU A 453 8.99 9.75 9.58
N LEU A 454 7.79 9.94 10.13
CA LEU A 454 6.70 10.69 9.46
C LEU A 454 6.58 12.15 9.91
N ARG A 455 7.17 12.54 11.02
CA ARG A 455 7.07 13.92 11.49
C ARG A 455 7.97 14.85 10.65
N PHE A 456 7.56 16.09 10.51
CA PHE A 456 8.44 17.13 9.98
C PHE A 456 9.50 17.45 11.05
N ALA A 457 10.72 17.74 10.60
CA ALA A 457 11.83 18.11 11.47
C ALA A 457 11.58 19.47 12.17
#